data_27148f888af1b12698179b77373c3db3
#
_entry.id   27148f888af1b12698179b77373c3db3
#
_cell.length_a   1.000
_cell.length_b   1.000
_cell.length_c   1.000
_cell.angle_alpha   90.00
_cell.angle_beta   90.00
_cell.angle_gamma   90.00
#
_symmetry.space_group_name_H-M   'P 1'
#
loop_
_entity.id
_entity.type
_entity.pdbx_description
1 polymer ?
#
loop_
_entity_poly.entity_id
_entity_poly.type
_entity_poly.pdbx_seq_one_letter_code
_entity_poly.pdbx_strand_id
1 'polypeptide(L)'
;MIVYITTAGTQLEGPLVQYYEIAADVLDGVIEQDRKFYFMAELDSVDEIENPENWIKANPNMGVSLDLPSLIDDWNTDKHTEAEKNDWITKQFNIFVDNDEMSFVGIDILKRNDDVINSENLNGKECIGGYDLSSTEDFTSACLEFPMEDGKIFVLSHSWVPQAKVDKDNENINFKEFEEKGWLTIIPGEYVKYEYIFDWFVEKSKQYFIRKIKYDPANAYRLNEDLKSYGFETDVARQGHFTLSPALKDVKQLLFDGKIISNKNRLFRWYTNNVKLVEDRNGNWLPTKQSRYRKIDGFAAFLNAHTEVMTMMVQPQGGGEINFVSVSDLFK
;
A
#
# COMPACT_ATOMS: atom_id res chain seq x y z
N MET A 1 0.61 -22.71 30.43
CA MET A 1 0.08 -22.79 29.07
C MET A 1 -0.73 -21.52 28.82
N ILE A 2 -0.47 -20.82 27.73
CA ILE A 2 -1.27 -19.65 27.28
C ILE A 2 -2.01 -20.09 26.03
N VAL A 3 -3.31 -19.83 25.97
CA VAL A 3 -4.18 -20.15 24.82
C VAL A 3 -4.79 -18.86 24.31
N TYR A 4 -4.66 -18.60 23.01
CA TYR A 4 -5.33 -17.50 22.34
C TYR A 4 -6.48 -18.07 21.52
N ILE A 5 -7.68 -17.54 21.71
CA ILE A 5 -8.87 -17.90 20.92
C ILE A 5 -9.39 -16.60 20.32
N THR A 6 -9.54 -16.58 19.02
CA THR A 6 -9.95 -15.37 18.28
C THR A 6 -10.65 -15.76 16.99
N THR A 7 -11.35 -14.81 16.41
CA THR A 7 -11.86 -14.85 15.03
C THR A 7 -11.12 -13.84 14.17
N ALA A 8 -11.27 -13.92 12.87
CA ALA A 8 -10.83 -12.88 11.96
C ALA A 8 -11.47 -11.52 12.32
N GLY A 9 -10.93 -10.47 11.78
CA GLY A 9 -11.37 -9.11 12.06
C GLY A 9 -11.17 -8.21 10.85
N THR A 10 -11.35 -6.91 11.08
CA THR A 10 -11.27 -5.87 10.05
C THR A 10 -9.95 -5.12 10.05
N GLN A 11 -9.02 -5.48 10.93
CA GLN A 11 -7.65 -4.94 10.97
C GLN A 11 -6.72 -5.87 10.21
N LEU A 12 -6.26 -5.44 9.04
CA LEU A 12 -5.43 -6.27 8.15
C LEU A 12 -3.93 -6.22 8.43
N GLU A 13 -3.47 -5.28 9.26
CA GLU A 13 -2.04 -5.12 9.61
C GLU A 13 -1.82 -5.05 11.14
N GLY A 14 -2.67 -5.72 11.90
CA GLY A 14 -2.55 -5.81 13.36
C GLY A 14 -1.73 -7.03 13.82
N PRO A 15 -1.40 -7.11 15.13
CA PRO A 15 -0.67 -8.26 15.70
C PRO A 15 -1.34 -9.60 15.42
N LEU A 16 -2.67 -9.65 15.36
CA LEU A 16 -3.42 -10.86 15.04
C LEU A 16 -3.11 -11.40 13.65
N VAL A 17 -2.96 -10.52 12.65
CA VAL A 17 -2.63 -10.93 11.29
C VAL A 17 -1.24 -11.54 11.21
N GLN A 18 -0.28 -11.01 11.98
CA GLN A 18 1.05 -11.62 12.06
C GLN A 18 1.02 -13.02 12.68
N TYR A 19 0.26 -13.21 13.75
CA TYR A 19 0.07 -14.55 14.34
C TYR A 19 -0.63 -15.48 13.37
N TYR A 20 -1.57 -14.99 12.60
CA TYR A 20 -2.26 -15.72 11.55
C TYR A 20 -1.29 -16.18 10.45
N GLU A 21 -0.45 -15.27 9.93
CA GLU A 21 0.54 -15.58 8.90
C GLU A 21 1.56 -16.63 9.40
N ILE A 22 2.07 -16.46 10.64
CA ILE A 22 2.98 -17.43 11.24
C ILE A 22 2.28 -18.80 11.44
N ALA A 23 1.02 -18.78 11.85
CA ALA A 23 0.24 -20.00 12.02
C ALA A 23 0.05 -20.73 10.69
N ALA A 24 -0.28 -20.02 9.62
CA ALA A 24 -0.39 -20.57 8.28
C ALA A 24 0.95 -21.15 7.82
N ASP A 25 2.05 -20.42 7.95
CA ASP A 25 3.38 -20.89 7.58
C ASP A 25 3.80 -22.16 8.36
N VAL A 26 3.41 -22.29 9.64
CA VAL A 26 3.67 -23.49 10.43
C VAL A 26 2.80 -24.66 9.98
N LEU A 27 1.52 -24.42 9.72
CA LEU A 27 0.58 -25.45 9.24
C LEU A 27 0.94 -25.94 7.84
N ASP A 28 1.47 -25.05 7.00
CA ASP A 28 1.96 -25.38 5.65
C ASP A 28 3.38 -26.00 5.66
N GLY A 29 4.00 -26.11 6.86
CA GLY A 29 5.33 -26.69 7.00
C GLY A 29 6.49 -25.80 6.54
N VAL A 30 6.24 -24.50 6.34
CA VAL A 30 7.26 -23.51 5.96
C VAL A 30 8.14 -23.14 7.14
N ILE A 31 7.55 -23.13 8.35
CA ILE A 31 8.24 -22.81 9.61
C ILE A 31 8.05 -23.96 10.61
N GLU A 32 9.13 -24.39 11.29
CA GLU A 32 9.05 -25.36 12.37
C GLU A 32 8.89 -24.67 13.74
N GLN A 33 7.83 -24.97 14.46
CA GLN A 33 7.58 -24.47 15.82
C GLN A 33 7.02 -25.57 16.77
N ASP A 34 7.84 -26.49 17.21
CA ASP A 34 7.46 -27.66 18.02
C ASP A 34 6.76 -27.34 19.36
N ARG A 35 6.90 -26.11 19.87
CA ARG A 35 6.35 -25.70 21.16
C ARG A 35 5.02 -24.96 21.08
N LYS A 36 4.52 -24.73 19.89
CA LYS A 36 3.26 -24.03 19.65
C LYS A 36 2.31 -24.91 18.87
N PHE A 37 1.06 -24.92 19.27
CA PHE A 37 -0.02 -25.56 18.58
C PHE A 37 -0.87 -24.51 17.91
N TYR A 38 -1.14 -24.68 16.63
CA TYR A 38 -2.02 -23.84 15.85
C TYR A 38 -3.20 -24.66 15.32
N PHE A 39 -4.36 -24.05 15.34
CA PHE A 39 -5.57 -24.58 14.75
C PHE A 39 -6.30 -23.44 14.06
N MET A 40 -6.57 -23.57 12.77
CA MET A 40 -7.26 -22.60 11.95
C MET A 40 -8.46 -23.28 11.31
N ALA A 41 -9.63 -22.63 11.41
CA ALA A 41 -10.87 -23.07 10.80
C ALA A 41 -11.48 -21.86 10.09
N GLU A 42 -11.37 -21.83 8.77
CA GLU A 42 -11.76 -20.69 7.93
C GLU A 42 -12.19 -21.17 6.55
N LEU A 43 -12.89 -20.34 5.79
CA LEU A 43 -13.07 -20.57 4.36
C LEU A 43 -11.81 -20.13 3.61
N ASP A 44 -11.52 -20.79 2.49
CA ASP A 44 -10.33 -20.47 1.69
C ASP A 44 -10.49 -19.15 0.92
N SER A 45 -11.72 -18.76 0.62
CA SER A 45 -12.03 -17.49 -0.05
C SER A 45 -13.45 -17.02 0.22
N VAL A 46 -13.72 -15.74 -0.04
CA VAL A 46 -15.06 -15.15 0.04
C VAL A 46 -16.04 -15.81 -0.95
N ASP A 47 -15.55 -16.30 -2.08
CA ASP A 47 -16.39 -16.96 -3.10
C ASP A 47 -16.99 -18.27 -2.59
N GLU A 48 -16.37 -18.91 -1.59
CA GLU A 48 -16.89 -20.13 -0.98
C GLU A 48 -18.15 -19.93 -0.13
N ILE A 49 -18.45 -18.70 0.23
CA ILE A 49 -19.67 -18.35 0.99
C ILE A 49 -20.93 -18.70 0.20
N GLU A 50 -20.88 -18.63 -1.12
CA GLU A 50 -22.02 -18.94 -1.99
C GLU A 50 -22.39 -20.43 -1.97
N ASN A 51 -21.50 -21.31 -1.50
CA ASN A 51 -21.79 -22.74 -1.33
C ASN A 51 -21.78 -23.12 0.16
N PRO A 52 -22.96 -23.25 0.81
CA PRO A 52 -23.05 -23.62 2.22
C PRO A 52 -22.38 -24.94 2.63
N GLU A 53 -22.14 -25.86 1.68
CA GLU A 53 -21.41 -27.11 1.98
C GLU A 53 -19.95 -26.83 2.40
N ASN A 54 -19.36 -25.72 1.95
CA ASN A 54 -18.01 -25.32 2.32
C ASN A 54 -17.94 -24.75 3.75
N TRP A 55 -19.04 -24.32 4.33
CA TRP A 55 -19.07 -23.65 5.63
C TRP A 55 -18.55 -24.51 6.79
N ILE A 56 -18.51 -25.84 6.60
CA ILE A 56 -17.91 -26.78 7.55
C ILE A 56 -16.41 -26.51 7.77
N LYS A 57 -15.71 -25.92 6.79
CA LYS A 57 -14.28 -25.58 6.92
C LYS A 57 -14.08 -24.56 8.03
N ALA A 58 -14.92 -23.55 8.09
CA ALA A 58 -14.89 -22.51 9.13
C ALA A 58 -15.65 -22.93 10.40
N ASN A 59 -16.54 -23.91 10.32
CA ASN A 59 -17.41 -24.35 11.40
C ASN A 59 -17.32 -25.86 11.62
N PRO A 60 -16.21 -26.35 12.20
CA PRO A 60 -15.99 -27.79 12.38
C PRO A 60 -17.03 -28.48 13.29
N ASN A 61 -17.82 -27.70 14.07
CA ASN A 61 -18.93 -28.19 14.88
C ASN A 61 -20.26 -28.33 14.12
N MET A 62 -20.27 -28.08 12.80
CA MET A 62 -21.46 -28.21 11.97
C MET A 62 -22.00 -29.65 12.00
N GLY A 63 -23.30 -29.79 12.18
CA GLY A 63 -23.98 -31.07 12.37
C GLY A 63 -23.90 -31.65 13.81
N VAL A 64 -23.19 -30.97 14.73
CA VAL A 64 -23.13 -31.36 16.16
C VAL A 64 -23.79 -30.28 17.06
N SER A 65 -23.23 -29.09 17.07
CA SER A 65 -23.77 -27.94 17.83
C SER A 65 -24.29 -26.82 16.97
N LEU A 66 -23.99 -26.84 15.68
CA LEU A 66 -24.47 -25.90 14.68
C LEU A 66 -25.30 -26.66 13.64
N ASP A 67 -26.49 -26.12 13.36
CA ASP A 67 -27.41 -26.67 12.37
C ASP A 67 -27.28 -25.88 11.06
N LEU A 68 -26.92 -26.57 9.97
CA LEU A 68 -26.69 -25.92 8.68
C LEU A 68 -27.92 -25.19 8.12
N PRO A 69 -29.16 -25.79 8.16
CA PRO A 69 -30.34 -25.07 7.74
C PRO A 69 -30.57 -23.76 8.49
N SER A 70 -30.39 -23.75 9.81
CA SER A 70 -30.54 -22.56 10.62
C SER A 70 -29.49 -21.49 10.25
N LEU A 71 -28.24 -21.88 10.03
CA LEU A 71 -27.19 -20.96 9.58
C LEU A 71 -27.51 -20.34 8.21
N ILE A 72 -28.08 -21.12 7.30
CA ILE A 72 -28.49 -20.61 5.97
C ILE A 72 -29.64 -19.60 6.11
N ASP A 73 -30.61 -19.84 6.98
CA ASP A 73 -31.70 -18.93 7.20
C ASP A 73 -31.22 -17.61 7.84
N ASP A 74 -30.34 -17.70 8.83
CA ASP A 74 -29.74 -16.55 9.49
C ASP A 74 -28.91 -15.73 8.48
N TRP A 75 -28.03 -16.37 7.70
CA TRP A 75 -27.25 -15.71 6.64
C TRP A 75 -28.15 -15.01 5.62
N ASN A 76 -29.21 -15.67 5.17
CA ASN A 76 -30.13 -15.09 4.21
C ASN A 76 -30.89 -13.87 4.77
N THR A 77 -31.05 -13.80 6.09
CA THR A 77 -31.62 -12.65 6.77
C THR A 77 -30.63 -11.50 6.91
N ASP A 78 -29.40 -11.80 7.33
CA ASP A 78 -28.41 -10.81 7.75
C ASP A 78 -27.59 -10.25 6.58
N LYS A 79 -27.38 -11.01 5.52
CA LYS A 79 -26.52 -10.63 4.38
C LYS A 79 -26.94 -9.35 3.63
N HIS A 80 -28.09 -8.79 3.95
CA HIS A 80 -28.65 -7.61 3.28
C HIS A 80 -28.11 -6.29 3.82
N THR A 81 -27.49 -6.28 4.98
CA THR A 81 -26.78 -5.12 5.52
C THR A 81 -25.26 -5.37 5.51
N GLU A 82 -24.51 -4.38 5.08
CA GLU A 82 -23.05 -4.52 4.97
C GLU A 82 -22.37 -4.83 6.31
N ALA A 83 -22.87 -4.21 7.39
CA ALA A 83 -22.33 -4.45 8.73
C ALA A 83 -22.54 -5.89 9.19
N GLU A 84 -23.76 -6.45 9.02
CA GLU A 84 -24.08 -7.82 9.39
C GLU A 84 -23.36 -8.83 8.49
N LYS A 85 -23.29 -8.57 7.19
CA LYS A 85 -22.53 -9.37 6.24
C LYS A 85 -21.06 -9.45 6.63
N ASN A 86 -20.43 -8.32 6.97
CA ASN A 86 -19.01 -8.30 7.40
C ASN A 86 -18.81 -9.01 8.74
N ASP A 87 -19.78 -8.94 9.65
CA ASP A 87 -19.77 -9.71 10.89
C ASP A 87 -19.81 -11.23 10.61
N TRP A 88 -20.63 -11.68 9.66
CA TRP A 88 -20.65 -13.06 9.23
C TRP A 88 -19.32 -13.49 8.63
N ILE A 89 -18.76 -12.70 7.71
CA ILE A 89 -17.50 -13.02 7.04
C ILE A 89 -16.37 -13.14 8.05
N THR A 90 -16.29 -12.23 9.02
CA THR A 90 -15.19 -12.23 10.00
C THR A 90 -15.39 -13.23 11.14
N LYS A 91 -16.60 -13.37 11.66
CA LYS A 91 -16.86 -14.14 12.88
C LYS A 91 -17.31 -15.58 12.60
N GLN A 92 -18.08 -15.78 11.52
CA GLN A 92 -18.63 -17.08 11.17
C GLN A 92 -17.77 -17.83 10.15
N PHE A 93 -17.18 -17.09 9.19
CA PHE A 93 -16.35 -17.69 8.15
C PHE A 93 -14.87 -17.51 8.37
N ASN A 94 -14.46 -16.74 9.39
CA ASN A 94 -13.08 -16.46 9.79
C ASN A 94 -12.20 -15.86 8.67
N ILE A 95 -12.80 -15.17 7.73
CA ILE A 95 -12.07 -14.44 6.70
C ILE A 95 -11.82 -13.01 7.18
N PHE A 96 -10.58 -12.56 7.13
CA PHE A 96 -10.29 -11.16 7.36
C PHE A 96 -10.92 -10.32 6.25
N VAL A 97 -11.76 -9.36 6.63
CA VAL A 97 -12.33 -8.40 5.68
C VAL A 97 -11.78 -7.03 5.97
N ASP A 98 -11.54 -6.33 4.90
CA ASP A 98 -11.41 -4.89 5.00
C ASP A 98 -12.80 -4.29 5.24
N ASN A 99 -12.93 -3.47 6.26
CA ASN A 99 -14.22 -2.87 6.65
C ASN A 99 -14.70 -1.83 5.62
N ASP A 100 -14.36 -1.98 4.33
CA ASP A 100 -14.45 -0.85 3.45
C ASP A 100 -15.09 -1.07 2.08
N GLU A 101 -16.38 -0.75 2.00
CA GLU A 101 -16.92 -0.01 0.86
C GLU A 101 -16.23 1.36 0.65
N MET A 102 -15.37 1.78 1.58
CA MET A 102 -14.75 3.09 1.65
C MET A 102 -13.24 3.05 1.42
N SER A 103 -12.59 1.88 1.39
CA SER A 103 -11.16 1.82 1.04
C SER A 103 -10.94 2.02 -0.45
N PHE A 104 -9.78 2.58 -0.76
CA PHE A 104 -9.37 2.81 -2.15
C PHE A 104 -9.31 1.50 -2.94
N VAL A 105 -8.74 0.45 -2.32
CA VAL A 105 -8.68 -0.92 -2.83
C VAL A 105 -8.69 -1.91 -1.67
N GLY A 106 -9.29 -3.08 -1.87
CA GLY A 106 -9.29 -4.16 -0.89
C GLY A 106 -7.94 -4.87 -0.78
N ILE A 107 -7.75 -5.60 0.32
CA ILE A 107 -6.50 -6.31 0.62
C ILE A 107 -6.19 -7.39 -0.41
N ASP A 108 -7.21 -8.06 -0.95
CA ASP A 108 -7.08 -9.08 -1.99
C ASP A 108 -6.43 -8.52 -3.26
N ILE A 109 -6.80 -7.29 -3.64
CA ILE A 109 -6.17 -6.57 -4.75
C ILE A 109 -4.72 -6.23 -4.42
N LEU A 110 -4.45 -5.77 -3.19
CA LEU A 110 -3.08 -5.46 -2.77
C LEU A 110 -2.18 -6.71 -2.75
N LYS A 111 -2.71 -7.86 -2.36
CA LYS A 111 -1.98 -9.14 -2.40
C LYS A 111 -1.66 -9.62 -3.82
N ARG A 112 -2.44 -9.27 -4.83
CA ARG A 112 -2.11 -9.56 -6.25
C ARG A 112 -0.86 -8.82 -6.73
N ASN A 113 -0.43 -7.79 -6.02
CA ASN A 113 0.75 -6.97 -6.32
C ASN A 113 1.99 -7.41 -5.50
N ASP A 114 2.06 -8.66 -5.07
CA ASP A 114 3.11 -9.22 -4.22
C ASP A 114 4.33 -9.79 -4.99
N ASP A 115 4.47 -9.45 -6.26
CA ASP A 115 5.67 -9.78 -7.03
C ASP A 115 6.93 -9.20 -6.38
N VAL A 116 8.06 -9.89 -6.59
CA VAL A 116 9.36 -9.49 -6.06
C VAL A 116 10.35 -9.28 -7.20
N ILE A 117 11.03 -8.15 -7.17
CA ILE A 117 12.09 -7.80 -8.11
C ILE A 117 13.42 -7.67 -7.36
N ASN A 118 14.49 -8.21 -7.93
CA ASN A 118 15.82 -7.93 -7.43
C ASN A 118 16.16 -6.45 -7.71
N SER A 119 16.38 -5.68 -6.65
CA SER A 119 16.71 -4.24 -6.75
C SER A 119 18.02 -3.94 -7.48
N GLU A 120 18.95 -4.90 -7.56
CA GLU A 120 20.18 -4.76 -8.35
C GLU A 120 19.89 -4.57 -9.85
N ASN A 121 18.79 -5.12 -10.35
CA ASN A 121 18.36 -4.97 -11.74
C ASN A 121 17.90 -3.55 -12.07
N LEU A 122 17.72 -2.71 -11.05
CA LEU A 122 17.31 -1.32 -11.18
C LEU A 122 18.49 -0.33 -11.14
N ASN A 123 19.71 -0.80 -10.89
CA ASN A 123 20.88 0.06 -10.85
C ASN A 123 21.06 0.84 -12.16
N GLY A 124 21.20 2.17 -12.04
CA GLY A 124 21.29 3.09 -13.19
C GLY A 124 19.97 3.33 -13.93
N LYS A 125 18.86 2.69 -13.52
CA LYS A 125 17.55 2.92 -14.14
C LYS A 125 16.99 4.28 -13.74
N GLU A 126 16.21 4.85 -14.66
CA GLU A 126 15.49 6.10 -14.44
C GLU A 126 14.29 5.87 -13.52
N CYS A 127 14.07 6.81 -12.60
CA CYS A 127 12.94 6.81 -11.70
C CYS A 127 12.46 8.22 -11.36
N ILE A 128 11.23 8.30 -10.84
CA ILE A 128 10.65 9.53 -10.30
C ILE A 128 10.60 9.40 -8.77
N GLY A 129 11.10 10.43 -8.09
CA GLY A 129 10.98 10.54 -6.64
C GLY A 129 9.68 11.20 -6.21
N GLY A 130 9.21 10.85 -5.02
CA GLY A 130 8.13 11.54 -4.35
C GLY A 130 8.34 11.60 -2.85
N TYR A 131 7.87 12.64 -2.19
CA TYR A 131 7.86 12.70 -0.73
C TYR A 131 6.63 13.41 -0.18
N ASP A 132 6.32 13.08 1.09
CA ASP A 132 5.30 13.70 1.91
C ASP A 132 5.85 13.95 3.30
N LEU A 133 5.79 15.22 3.76
CA LEU A 133 6.38 15.65 5.03
C LEU A 133 5.29 15.84 6.08
N SER A 134 5.47 15.19 7.22
CA SER A 134 4.67 15.49 8.40
C SER A 134 5.09 16.85 9.04
N SER A 135 4.14 17.50 9.66
CA SER A 135 4.40 18.76 10.39
C SER A 135 4.80 18.56 11.86
N THR A 136 4.55 17.38 12.41
CA THR A 136 4.71 17.08 13.85
C THR A 136 5.06 15.60 14.08
N GLU A 137 4.61 15.02 15.19
CA GLU A 137 4.83 13.65 15.65
C GLU A 137 4.16 12.58 14.73
N ASP A 138 4.37 12.63 13.42
CA ASP A 138 3.75 11.71 12.46
C ASP A 138 4.78 11.13 11.50
N PHE A 139 4.34 10.21 10.64
CA PHE A 139 5.20 9.65 9.59
C PHE A 139 5.59 10.71 8.56
N THR A 140 6.82 10.62 8.11
CA THR A 140 7.32 11.30 6.92
C THR A 140 7.76 10.21 5.96
N SER A 141 7.44 10.33 4.68
CA SER A 141 7.69 9.27 3.71
C SER A 141 8.30 9.78 2.42
N ALA A 142 9.11 8.93 1.80
CA ALA A 142 9.63 9.15 0.45
C ALA A 142 9.55 7.85 -0.35
N CYS A 143 9.50 7.98 -1.67
CA CYS A 143 9.54 6.83 -2.57
C CYS A 143 10.29 7.16 -3.87
N LEU A 144 10.65 6.09 -4.58
CA LEU A 144 11.07 6.11 -5.96
C LEU A 144 10.16 5.18 -6.76
N GLU A 145 9.63 5.65 -7.86
CA GLU A 145 8.87 4.86 -8.82
C GLU A 145 9.70 4.59 -10.07
N PHE A 146 9.78 3.33 -10.46
CA PHE A 146 10.50 2.85 -11.63
C PHE A 146 9.50 2.31 -12.65
N PRO A 147 9.14 3.08 -13.69
CA PRO A 147 8.38 2.55 -14.82
C PRO A 147 9.19 1.48 -15.55
N MET A 148 8.56 0.34 -15.81
CA MET A 148 9.18 -0.81 -16.46
C MET A 148 8.63 -1.02 -17.87
N GLU A 149 9.42 -1.68 -18.73
CA GLU A 149 9.05 -1.92 -20.14
C GLU A 149 7.77 -2.75 -20.32
N ASP A 150 7.47 -3.62 -19.35
CA ASP A 150 6.24 -4.46 -19.35
C ASP A 150 5.00 -3.73 -18.82
N GLY A 151 5.12 -2.42 -18.55
CA GLY A 151 4.04 -1.59 -18.02
C GLY A 151 3.79 -1.76 -16.53
N LYS A 152 4.67 -2.48 -15.82
CA LYS A 152 4.68 -2.54 -14.36
C LYS A 152 5.42 -1.32 -13.79
N ILE A 153 5.15 -1.03 -12.53
CA ILE A 153 5.84 0.01 -11.76
C ILE A 153 6.41 -0.64 -10.51
N PHE A 154 7.71 -0.52 -10.32
CA PHE A 154 8.33 -0.88 -9.06
C PHE A 154 8.38 0.34 -8.15
N VAL A 155 7.98 0.16 -6.89
CA VAL A 155 7.92 1.20 -5.86
C VAL A 155 8.91 0.88 -4.75
N LEU A 156 9.94 1.69 -4.61
CA LEU A 156 10.85 1.67 -3.48
C LEU A 156 10.39 2.75 -2.49
N SER A 157 9.70 2.36 -1.43
CA SER A 157 9.18 3.28 -0.41
C SER A 157 9.97 3.15 0.89
N HIS A 158 10.21 4.28 1.55
CA HIS A 158 10.79 4.36 2.89
C HIS A 158 10.10 5.42 3.73
N SER A 159 9.99 5.18 5.04
CA SER A 159 9.38 6.11 5.97
C SER A 159 10.26 6.38 7.17
N TRP A 160 10.03 7.50 7.82
CA TRP A 160 10.65 7.87 9.10
C TRP A 160 9.56 8.21 10.10
N VAL A 161 9.79 7.83 11.35
CA VAL A 161 8.88 8.13 12.45
C VAL A 161 9.69 8.56 13.68
N PRO A 162 9.26 9.57 14.45
CA PRO A 162 9.97 9.95 15.67
C PRO A 162 9.70 8.93 16.78
N GLN A 163 10.70 8.72 17.65
CA GLN A 163 10.59 7.82 18.80
C GLN A 163 9.39 8.16 19.68
N ALA A 164 9.09 9.46 19.85
CA ALA A 164 7.95 9.92 20.63
C ALA A 164 6.60 9.40 20.10
N LYS A 165 6.46 9.17 18.76
CA LYS A 165 5.26 8.55 18.18
C LYS A 165 5.21 7.05 18.50
N VAL A 166 6.35 6.38 18.41
CA VAL A 166 6.46 4.94 18.74
C VAL A 166 6.11 4.68 20.19
N ASP A 167 6.61 5.52 21.11
CA ASP A 167 6.35 5.41 22.56
C ASP A 167 4.88 5.68 22.94
N LYS A 168 4.19 6.49 22.14
CA LYS A 168 2.77 6.82 22.33
C LYS A 168 1.81 5.94 21.52
N ASP A 169 2.35 4.94 20.80
CA ASP A 169 1.52 4.14 19.89
C ASP A 169 0.45 3.35 20.64
N ASN A 170 -0.80 3.61 20.27
CA ASN A 170 -1.97 2.89 20.76
C ASN A 170 -2.62 2.04 19.64
N GLU A 171 -2.03 2.03 18.45
CA GLU A 171 -2.57 1.41 17.24
C GLU A 171 -1.96 0.03 16.99
N ASN A 172 -0.99 -0.37 17.84
CA ASN A 172 -0.23 -1.62 17.71
C ASN A 172 0.48 -1.75 16.34
N ILE A 173 1.01 -0.65 15.84
CA ILE A 173 1.82 -0.65 14.62
C ILE A 173 3.12 -1.42 14.87
N ASN A 174 3.49 -2.31 13.95
CA ASN A 174 4.68 -3.12 14.11
C ASN A 174 5.96 -2.38 13.66
N PHE A 175 6.25 -1.26 14.31
CA PHE A 175 7.40 -0.41 13.99
C PHE A 175 8.71 -1.20 13.93
N LYS A 176 8.91 -2.13 14.87
CA LYS A 176 10.15 -2.92 14.96
C LYS A 176 10.35 -3.81 13.74
N GLU A 177 9.31 -4.50 13.30
CA GLU A 177 9.39 -5.31 12.08
C GLU A 177 9.68 -4.44 10.86
N PHE A 178 8.99 -3.31 10.73
CA PHE A 178 9.18 -2.40 9.60
C PHE A 178 10.60 -1.82 9.56
N GLU A 179 11.20 -1.55 10.73
CA GLU A 179 12.59 -1.13 10.83
C GLU A 179 13.57 -2.26 10.48
N GLU A 180 13.36 -3.48 11.01
CA GLU A 180 14.16 -4.67 10.68
C GLU A 180 14.13 -5.02 9.18
N LYS A 181 13.00 -4.77 8.51
CA LYS A 181 12.85 -4.96 7.05
C LYS A 181 13.41 -3.79 6.22
N GLY A 182 13.84 -2.70 6.87
CA GLY A 182 14.37 -1.52 6.19
C GLY A 182 13.33 -0.65 5.49
N TRP A 183 12.04 -0.80 5.84
CA TRP A 183 10.96 0.02 5.30
C TRP A 183 10.73 1.30 6.09
N LEU A 184 11.19 1.31 7.32
CA LEU A 184 11.04 2.39 8.29
C LEU A 184 12.37 2.66 8.98
N THR A 185 12.58 3.91 9.41
CA THR A 185 13.64 4.28 10.36
C THR A 185 13.02 5.03 11.53
N ILE A 186 13.26 4.57 12.75
CA ILE A 186 12.85 5.25 13.97
C ILE A 186 13.90 6.31 14.31
N ILE A 187 13.48 7.58 14.36
CA ILE A 187 14.36 8.71 14.59
C ILE A 187 14.26 9.15 16.07
N PRO A 188 15.40 9.34 16.76
CA PRO A 188 15.37 9.87 18.13
C PRO A 188 14.71 11.24 18.20
N GLY A 189 13.84 11.44 19.20
CA GLY A 189 13.19 12.73 19.49
C GLY A 189 11.71 12.78 19.14
N GLU A 190 11.21 14.01 18.93
CA GLU A 190 9.77 14.30 18.84
C GLU A 190 9.28 14.52 17.40
N TYR A 191 10.17 14.78 16.45
CA TYR A 191 9.83 15.03 15.04
C TYR A 191 10.93 14.54 14.10
N VAL A 192 10.56 14.28 12.85
CA VAL A 192 11.48 13.88 11.79
C VAL A 192 12.08 15.14 11.17
N LYS A 193 13.41 15.22 11.19
CA LYS A 193 14.13 16.29 10.50
C LYS A 193 14.18 16.01 9.01
N TYR A 194 14.00 17.03 8.18
CA TYR A 194 13.98 16.90 6.73
C TYR A 194 15.34 16.45 6.15
N GLU A 195 16.45 16.63 6.89
CA GLU A 195 17.78 16.15 6.50
C GLU A 195 17.83 14.63 6.25
N TYR A 196 17.03 13.84 7.00
CA TYR A 196 16.94 12.39 6.76
C TYR A 196 16.39 12.05 5.37
N ILE A 197 15.42 12.83 4.92
CA ILE A 197 14.81 12.65 3.60
C ILE A 197 15.77 13.11 2.51
N PHE A 198 16.47 14.23 2.74
CA PHE A 198 17.51 14.73 1.85
C PHE A 198 18.62 13.68 1.68
N ASP A 199 19.16 13.17 2.78
CA ASP A 199 20.24 12.17 2.78
C ASP A 199 19.82 10.90 2.06
N TRP A 200 18.55 10.49 2.22
CA TRP A 200 18.00 9.33 1.54
C TRP A 200 17.99 9.52 0.01
N PHE A 201 17.52 10.67 -0.50
CA PHE A 201 17.56 10.93 -1.94
C PHE A 201 19.00 10.99 -2.47
N VAL A 202 19.90 11.61 -1.73
CA VAL A 202 21.34 11.64 -2.08
C VAL A 202 21.93 10.23 -2.11
N GLU A 203 21.59 9.38 -1.14
CA GLU A 203 22.06 8.00 -1.12
C GLU A 203 21.49 7.19 -2.31
N LYS A 204 20.21 7.32 -2.58
CA LYS A 204 19.55 6.64 -3.70
C LYS A 204 20.04 7.13 -5.06
N SER A 205 20.41 8.39 -5.21
CA SER A 205 20.96 8.93 -6.46
C SER A 205 22.33 8.35 -6.85
N LYS A 206 23.04 7.70 -5.92
CA LYS A 206 24.28 6.97 -6.22
C LYS A 206 24.01 5.65 -6.96
N GLN A 207 22.78 5.12 -6.85
CA GLN A 207 22.39 3.84 -7.43
C GLN A 207 21.44 4.02 -8.62
N TYR A 208 20.57 5.02 -8.58
CA TYR A 208 19.46 5.22 -9.52
C TYR A 208 19.53 6.61 -10.15
N PHE A 209 19.03 6.73 -11.38
CA PHE A 209 18.87 8.03 -12.02
C PHE A 209 17.53 8.65 -11.65
N ILE A 210 17.53 9.51 -10.61
CA ILE A 210 16.33 10.23 -10.18
C ILE A 210 16.12 11.42 -11.12
N ARG A 211 15.20 11.28 -12.07
CA ARG A 211 14.92 12.31 -13.07
C ARG A 211 14.27 13.55 -12.48
N LYS A 212 13.29 13.36 -11.58
CA LYS A 212 12.53 14.43 -10.95
C LYS A 212 12.00 13.98 -9.60
N ILE A 213 11.82 14.92 -8.67
CA ILE A 213 11.21 14.66 -7.36
C ILE A 213 9.94 15.51 -7.25
N LYS A 214 8.78 14.85 -7.05
CA LYS A 214 7.48 15.48 -6.87
C LYS A 214 7.12 15.56 -5.39
N TYR A 215 6.44 16.64 -4.97
CA TYR A 215 6.16 16.84 -3.56
C TYR A 215 4.91 17.71 -3.31
N ASP A 216 4.29 17.51 -2.12
CA ASP A 216 3.32 18.46 -1.59
C ASP A 216 4.06 19.74 -1.11
N PRO A 217 3.66 20.93 -1.55
CA PRO A 217 4.33 22.16 -1.13
C PRO A 217 4.18 22.48 0.38
N ALA A 218 3.27 21.84 1.08
CA ALA A 218 3.11 22.04 2.52
C ALA A 218 4.39 21.62 3.26
N ASN A 219 4.95 22.54 4.06
CA ASN A 219 6.17 22.35 4.86
C ASN A 219 7.44 21.98 4.06
N ALA A 220 7.41 21.94 2.72
CA ALA A 220 8.48 21.41 1.88
C ALA A 220 9.55 22.43 1.48
N TYR A 221 9.37 23.71 1.76
CA TYR A 221 10.21 24.79 1.23
C TYR A 221 11.72 24.55 1.42
N ARG A 222 12.14 24.23 2.66
CA ARG A 222 13.54 24.09 3.00
C ARG A 222 14.17 22.85 2.37
N LEU A 223 13.52 21.70 2.49
CA LEU A 223 13.99 20.46 1.84
C LEU A 223 14.09 20.65 0.32
N ASN A 224 13.10 21.29 -0.29
CA ASN A 224 13.08 21.53 -1.72
C ASN A 224 14.26 22.40 -2.18
N GLU A 225 14.60 23.48 -1.44
CA GLU A 225 15.75 24.32 -1.78
C GLU A 225 17.09 23.55 -1.64
N ASP A 226 17.22 22.69 -0.62
CA ASP A 226 18.41 21.87 -0.43
C ASP A 226 18.54 20.80 -1.55
N LEU A 227 17.43 20.16 -1.95
CA LEU A 227 17.40 19.21 -3.06
C LEU A 227 17.82 19.88 -4.39
N LYS A 228 17.26 21.07 -4.69
CA LYS A 228 17.65 21.84 -5.88
C LYS A 228 19.12 22.26 -5.85
N SER A 229 19.60 22.71 -4.68
CA SER A 229 20.98 23.14 -4.50
C SER A 229 21.96 21.98 -4.71
N TYR A 230 21.57 20.76 -4.39
CA TYR A 230 22.33 19.55 -4.66
C TYR A 230 22.34 19.16 -6.15
N GLY A 231 21.33 19.58 -6.90
CA GLY A 231 21.21 19.34 -8.35
C GLY A 231 20.01 18.48 -8.75
N PHE A 232 19.08 18.17 -7.85
CA PHE A 232 17.85 17.48 -8.22
C PHE A 232 16.86 18.42 -8.92
N GLU A 233 16.20 17.92 -9.95
CA GLU A 233 15.01 18.56 -10.50
C GLU A 233 13.82 18.27 -9.58
N THR A 234 13.14 19.31 -9.12
CA THR A 234 11.98 19.17 -8.23
C THR A 234 10.77 19.91 -8.79
N ASP A 235 9.58 19.38 -8.59
CA ASP A 235 8.33 20.01 -9.03
C ASP A 235 7.18 19.70 -8.08
N VAL A 236 6.25 20.65 -7.96
CA VAL A 236 5.10 20.56 -7.05
C VAL A 236 4.04 19.58 -7.60
N ALA A 237 3.61 18.65 -6.78
CA ALA A 237 2.37 17.91 -6.99
C ALA A 237 1.21 18.73 -6.36
N ARG A 238 0.40 19.38 -7.18
CA ARG A 238 -0.72 20.20 -6.66
C ARG A 238 -1.77 19.32 -6.02
N GLN A 239 -2.11 19.64 -4.76
CA GLN A 239 -3.00 18.84 -3.91
C GLN A 239 -4.49 19.12 -4.20
N GLY A 240 -4.92 18.93 -5.42
CA GLY A 240 -6.30 19.18 -5.85
C GLY A 240 -6.84 18.11 -6.78
N HIS A 241 -8.15 18.03 -6.91
CA HIS A 241 -8.85 17.05 -7.75
C HIS A 241 -8.31 16.98 -9.19
N PHE A 242 -7.94 18.11 -9.75
CA PHE A 242 -7.45 18.17 -11.14
C PHE A 242 -6.12 17.40 -11.33
N THR A 243 -5.25 17.42 -10.35
CA THR A 243 -3.95 16.74 -10.42
C THR A 243 -4.03 15.32 -9.85
N LEU A 244 -4.66 15.14 -8.68
CA LEU A 244 -4.63 13.87 -7.97
C LEU A 244 -5.65 12.86 -8.47
N SER A 245 -6.82 13.32 -8.97
CA SER A 245 -7.86 12.38 -9.43
C SER A 245 -7.43 11.52 -10.62
N PRO A 246 -6.79 12.05 -11.67
CA PRO A 246 -6.26 11.20 -12.73
C PRO A 246 -5.23 10.19 -12.24
N ALA A 247 -4.28 10.63 -11.38
CA ALA A 247 -3.27 9.75 -10.80
C ALA A 247 -3.88 8.63 -9.94
N LEU A 248 -4.89 8.95 -9.11
CA LEU A 248 -5.60 7.96 -8.32
C LEU A 248 -6.33 6.92 -9.19
N LYS A 249 -6.96 7.36 -10.28
CA LYS A 249 -7.65 6.45 -11.20
C LYS A 249 -6.68 5.51 -11.90
N ASP A 250 -5.52 6.04 -12.32
CA ASP A 250 -4.46 5.25 -12.95
C ASP A 250 -3.86 4.24 -11.96
N VAL A 251 -3.49 4.68 -10.74
CA VAL A 251 -3.00 3.78 -9.67
C VAL A 251 -4.01 2.68 -9.39
N LYS A 252 -5.30 3.01 -9.29
CA LYS A 252 -6.35 2.00 -9.05
C LYS A 252 -6.36 0.94 -10.14
N GLN A 253 -6.31 1.35 -11.40
CA GLN A 253 -6.26 0.43 -12.53
C GLN A 253 -5.01 -0.45 -12.50
N LEU A 254 -3.83 0.14 -12.26
CA LEU A 254 -2.57 -0.60 -12.15
C LEU A 254 -2.59 -1.63 -11.00
N LEU A 255 -3.21 -1.29 -9.87
CA LEU A 255 -3.39 -2.23 -8.75
C LEU A 255 -4.31 -3.39 -9.13
N PHE A 256 -5.43 -3.13 -9.82
CA PHE A 256 -6.32 -4.18 -10.32
C PHE A 256 -5.61 -5.12 -11.32
N ASP A 257 -4.72 -4.56 -12.14
CA ASP A 257 -3.95 -5.31 -13.14
C ASP A 257 -2.73 -6.04 -12.53
N GLY A 258 -2.46 -5.91 -11.22
CA GLY A 258 -1.29 -6.51 -10.56
C GLY A 258 0.04 -5.90 -11.02
N LYS A 259 0.05 -4.62 -11.36
CA LYS A 259 1.21 -3.94 -11.96
C LYS A 259 2.02 -3.07 -11.00
N ILE A 260 1.61 -2.91 -9.75
CA ILE A 260 2.38 -2.17 -8.74
C ILE A 260 3.19 -3.18 -7.91
N ILE A 261 4.52 -3.13 -8.00
CA ILE A 261 5.40 -4.04 -7.28
C ILE A 261 6.14 -3.28 -6.18
N SER A 262 6.05 -3.73 -4.95
CA SER A 262 6.70 -3.12 -3.79
C SER A 262 7.58 -4.10 -3.00
N ASN A 263 7.95 -5.25 -3.57
CA ASN A 263 8.69 -6.31 -2.89
C ASN A 263 8.04 -6.72 -1.55
N LYS A 264 6.71 -6.88 -1.56
CA LYS A 264 5.92 -7.25 -0.39
C LYS A 264 6.09 -6.27 0.80
N ASN A 265 6.35 -4.99 0.52
CA ASN A 265 6.47 -3.98 1.57
C ASN A 265 5.12 -3.80 2.28
N ARG A 266 5.00 -4.40 3.49
CA ARG A 266 3.78 -4.37 4.29
C ARG A 266 3.43 -2.98 4.78
N LEU A 267 4.42 -2.12 5.03
CA LEU A 267 4.17 -0.74 5.43
C LEU A 267 3.54 0.06 4.27
N PHE A 268 4.04 -0.11 3.04
CA PHE A 268 3.45 0.51 1.85
C PHE A 268 2.03 -0.01 1.59
N ARG A 269 1.82 -1.32 1.74
CA ARG A 269 0.50 -1.94 1.65
C ARG A 269 -0.47 -1.37 2.69
N TRP A 270 -0.01 -1.23 3.94
CA TRP A 270 -0.81 -0.66 5.02
C TRP A 270 -1.22 0.79 4.72
N TYR A 271 -0.30 1.65 4.24
CA TYR A 271 -0.66 2.99 3.81
C TYR A 271 -1.71 2.99 2.69
N THR A 272 -1.53 2.15 1.69
CA THR A 272 -2.46 2.05 0.54
C THR A 272 -3.84 1.59 0.98
N ASN A 273 -3.91 0.63 1.89
CA ASN A 273 -5.15 0.12 2.47
C ASN A 273 -5.88 1.18 3.33
N ASN A 274 -5.15 2.10 3.93
CA ASN A 274 -5.71 3.17 4.77
C ASN A 274 -6.33 4.32 3.96
N VAL A 275 -6.16 4.32 2.64
CA VAL A 275 -6.69 5.37 1.77
C VAL A 275 -8.18 5.21 1.58
N LYS A 276 -8.91 6.28 1.80
CA LYS A 276 -10.30 6.46 1.46
C LYS A 276 -10.42 7.52 0.37
N LEU A 277 -11.44 7.41 -0.46
CA LEU A 277 -11.72 8.39 -1.48
C LEU A 277 -12.81 9.37 -1.04
N VAL A 278 -12.59 10.64 -1.34
CA VAL A 278 -13.64 11.65 -1.36
C VAL A 278 -13.88 12.02 -2.81
N GLU A 279 -15.13 11.89 -3.24
CA GLU A 279 -15.55 12.22 -4.59
C GLU A 279 -16.27 13.58 -4.62
N ASP A 280 -15.92 14.43 -5.57
CA ASP A 280 -16.64 15.67 -5.82
C ASP A 280 -17.87 15.42 -6.72
N ARG A 281 -18.68 16.46 -6.93
CA ARG A 281 -19.89 16.39 -7.76
C ARG A 281 -19.63 16.02 -9.23
N ASN A 282 -18.39 16.10 -9.67
CA ASN A 282 -17.96 15.82 -11.05
C ASN A 282 -17.31 14.44 -11.18
N GLY A 283 -17.32 13.61 -10.14
CA GLY A 283 -16.68 12.30 -10.16
C GLY A 283 -15.13 12.35 -10.03
N ASN A 284 -14.58 13.44 -9.50
CA ASN A 284 -13.15 13.54 -9.24
C ASN A 284 -12.84 13.08 -7.81
N TRP A 285 -11.72 12.40 -7.65
CA TRP A 285 -11.29 11.79 -6.40
C TRP A 285 -10.18 12.57 -5.73
N LEU A 286 -10.22 12.60 -4.39
CA LEU A 286 -9.10 12.96 -3.53
C LEU A 286 -8.87 11.86 -2.50
N PRO A 287 -7.61 11.58 -2.15
CA PRO A 287 -7.30 10.64 -1.09
C PRO A 287 -7.55 11.31 0.27
N THR A 288 -8.11 10.56 1.20
CA THR A 288 -8.26 10.97 2.59
C THR A 288 -7.98 9.79 3.51
N LYS A 289 -7.77 10.06 4.79
CA LYS A 289 -7.58 9.02 5.82
C LYS A 289 -8.92 8.45 6.23
N GLN A 290 -9.02 7.15 6.44
CA GLN A 290 -10.23 6.51 6.99
C GLN A 290 -10.57 7.05 8.38
N SER A 291 -9.54 7.31 9.19
CA SER A 291 -9.63 7.94 10.49
C SER A 291 -8.35 8.70 10.82
N ARG A 292 -8.34 9.48 11.92
CA ARG A 292 -7.13 10.20 12.36
C ARG A 292 -5.95 9.25 12.69
N TYR A 293 -6.24 8.00 13.00
CA TYR A 293 -5.23 6.98 13.34
C TYR A 293 -4.68 6.24 12.12
N ARG A 294 -5.44 6.16 11.03
CA ARG A 294 -5.04 5.51 9.79
C ARG A 294 -4.15 6.44 8.97
N LYS A 295 -2.90 6.08 8.80
CA LYS A 295 -1.89 6.88 8.10
C LYS A 295 -1.85 6.52 6.63
N ILE A 296 -1.58 7.52 5.77
CA ILE A 296 -1.46 7.36 4.31
C ILE A 296 -0.20 8.00 3.75
N ASP A 297 0.73 8.38 4.61
CA ASP A 297 1.90 9.23 4.26
C ASP A 297 2.78 8.57 3.19
N GLY A 298 3.01 7.26 3.27
CA GLY A 298 3.74 6.53 2.22
C GLY A 298 2.98 6.45 0.90
N PHE A 299 1.66 6.36 0.94
CA PHE A 299 0.83 6.44 -0.25
C PHE A 299 0.79 7.85 -0.84
N ALA A 300 0.76 8.90 -0.01
CA ALA A 300 0.81 10.29 -0.47
C ALA A 300 2.14 10.59 -1.17
N ALA A 301 3.27 10.15 -0.60
CA ALA A 301 4.57 10.26 -1.25
C ALA A 301 4.58 9.55 -2.63
N PHE A 302 4.05 8.34 -2.70
CA PHE A 302 3.89 7.58 -3.94
C PHE A 302 2.98 8.32 -4.93
N LEU A 303 1.80 8.76 -4.53
CA LEU A 303 0.87 9.47 -5.42
C LEU A 303 1.47 10.77 -5.96
N ASN A 304 2.29 11.48 -5.16
CA ASN A 304 3.02 12.65 -5.63
C ASN A 304 3.95 12.29 -6.81
N ALA A 305 4.78 11.23 -6.68
CA ALA A 305 5.63 10.75 -7.77
C ALA A 305 4.81 10.30 -8.98
N HIS A 306 3.72 9.60 -8.73
CA HIS A 306 2.86 9.02 -9.78
C HIS A 306 2.24 10.08 -10.70
N THR A 307 2.01 11.30 -10.20
CA THR A 307 1.54 12.42 -11.05
C THR A 307 2.47 12.72 -12.24
N GLU A 308 3.75 12.40 -12.13
CA GLU A 308 4.74 12.53 -13.21
C GLU A 308 4.86 11.22 -13.99
N VAL A 309 4.92 10.07 -13.31
CA VAL A 309 5.09 8.75 -13.93
C VAL A 309 3.99 8.46 -14.95
N MET A 310 2.73 8.72 -14.63
CA MET A 310 1.64 8.49 -15.59
C MET A 310 1.79 9.30 -16.88
N THR A 311 2.41 10.49 -16.83
CA THR A 311 2.65 11.29 -18.03
C THR A 311 3.75 10.71 -18.90
N MET A 312 4.76 10.07 -18.28
CA MET A 312 5.84 9.38 -18.99
C MET A 312 5.34 8.14 -19.72
N MET A 313 4.44 7.39 -19.09
CA MET A 313 3.88 6.15 -19.66
C MET A 313 2.94 6.42 -20.86
N VAL A 314 2.33 7.59 -20.92
CA VAL A 314 1.44 8.01 -22.02
C VAL A 314 2.22 8.49 -23.24
N GLN A 315 3.47 8.96 -23.05
CA GLN A 315 4.31 9.32 -24.20
C GLN A 315 4.73 8.03 -24.91
N PRO A 316 4.35 7.82 -26.18
CA PRO A 316 4.87 6.68 -26.92
C PRO A 316 6.38 6.79 -26.91
N GLN A 317 7.08 5.71 -26.56
CA GLN A 317 8.52 5.54 -26.79
C GLN A 317 8.73 5.45 -28.31
N GLY A 318 8.38 6.51 -29.01
CA GLY A 318 8.60 6.70 -30.42
C GLY A 318 9.93 7.41 -30.60
N GLY A 319 11.01 6.65 -30.62
CA GLY A 319 12.18 7.01 -31.40
C GLY A 319 11.80 7.06 -32.88
N GLY A 320 10.93 7.97 -33.23
CA GLY A 320 10.77 8.39 -34.61
C GLY A 320 12.00 9.21 -34.94
N GLU A 321 12.89 8.68 -35.79
CA GLU A 321 13.87 9.50 -36.48
C GLU A 321 13.12 10.68 -37.12
N ILE A 322 13.32 11.87 -36.57
CA ILE A 322 12.86 13.09 -37.24
C ILE A 322 13.78 13.24 -38.45
N ASN A 323 13.36 12.71 -39.57
CA ASN A 323 13.98 13.00 -40.86
C ASN A 323 13.72 14.47 -41.17
N PHE A 324 14.68 15.33 -40.91
CA PHE A 324 14.68 16.69 -41.38
C PHE A 324 14.81 16.66 -42.91
N VAL A 325 13.70 16.79 -43.61
CA VAL A 325 13.70 17.06 -45.04
C VAL A 325 14.05 18.53 -45.21
N SER A 326 15.18 18.81 -45.84
CA SER A 326 15.58 20.18 -46.17
C SER A 326 14.52 20.80 -47.07
N VAL A 327 14.18 22.08 -46.82
CA VAL A 327 13.25 22.83 -47.63
C VAL A 327 13.69 22.87 -49.13
N SER A 328 14.97 22.72 -49.41
CA SER A 328 15.54 22.59 -50.74
C SER A 328 15.15 21.32 -51.49
N ASP A 329 14.72 20.27 -50.79
CA ASP A 329 14.31 18.98 -51.40
C ASP A 329 12.82 18.91 -51.72
N LEU A 330 12.04 19.94 -51.31
CA LEU A 330 10.62 20.06 -51.59
C LEU A 330 10.33 20.83 -52.90
N PHE A 331 11.35 21.38 -53.54
CA PHE A 331 11.21 22.18 -54.78
C PHE A 331 12.08 21.66 -55.96
N LYS A 332 12.38 20.36 -55.97
CA LYS A 332 12.96 19.69 -57.15
C LYS A 332 11.94 18.89 -57.93
#